data_e832c1da8f326f0448d0e5a43406222f
#
_entry.id   e832c1da8f326f0448d0e5a43406222f
#
_cell.length_a   1.000
_cell.length_b   1.000
_cell.length_c   1.000
_cell.angle_alpha   90.00
_cell.angle_beta   90.00
_cell.angle_gamma   90.00
#
_symmetry.space_group_name_H-M   'P 1'
#
loop_
_entity.id
_entity.type
_entity.pdbx_description
1 polymer ?
#
loop_
_entity_poly.entity_id
_entity_poly.type
_entity_poly.pdbx_seq_one_letter_code
_entity_poly.pdbx_strand_id
1 'polypeptide(L)' 'MLDMPDPPSATGDYVTVKRAIEFISKRYRDQPAIEAIASHVGLSPSHFQHVFKRWAGLTPKAFLQAVTIERAR' A
#
# COMPACT_ATOMS: atom_id res chain seq x y z
N MET A 1 -24.51 -0.14 16.13
CA MET A 1 -24.17 -0.38 15.86
C MET A 1 -23.68 -0.80 15.59
N LEU A 2 -23.48 -0.90 15.42
CA LEU A 2 -23.11 -1.29 15.11
C LEU A 2 -22.64 -1.66 14.70
N ASP A 3 -23.00 -1.29 14.83
CA ASP A 3 -22.49 -1.50 14.21
C ASP A 3 -21.90 -2.57 13.88
N MET A 4 -22.37 -2.71 13.09
CA MET A 4 -21.65 -3.88 12.76
C MET A 4 -20.23 -3.57 12.48
N PRO A 5 -19.40 -3.99 13.28
CA PRO A 5 -18.01 -3.66 13.07
C PRO A 5 -17.46 -4.45 11.89
N ASP A 6 -16.57 -3.81 11.13
CA ASP A 6 -15.80 -4.50 10.13
C ASP A 6 -14.91 -5.54 10.80
N PRO A 7 -14.57 -6.62 10.09
CA PRO A 7 -13.59 -7.55 10.62
C PRO A 7 -12.30 -6.80 10.92
N PRO A 8 -11.61 -7.12 11.99
CA PRO A 8 -10.37 -6.42 12.32
C PRO A 8 -9.37 -6.41 11.16
N SER A 9 -9.35 -7.49 10.39
CA SER A 9 -8.43 -7.56 9.25
C SER A 9 -8.77 -6.51 8.20
N ALA A 10 -10.05 -6.23 7.99
CA ALA A 10 -10.44 -5.23 7.00
C ALA A 10 -9.99 -3.84 7.42
N THR A 11 -10.16 -3.50 8.68
CA THR A 11 -9.71 -2.22 9.19
C THR A 11 -8.19 -2.13 9.15
N GLY A 12 -7.51 -3.20 9.53
CA GLY A 12 -6.06 -3.26 9.50
C GLY A 12 -5.54 -3.13 8.08
N ASP A 13 -6.23 -3.75 7.12
CA ASP A 13 -5.84 -3.68 5.72
C ASP A 13 -5.93 -2.24 5.20
N TYR A 14 -6.99 -1.54 5.56
CA TYR A 14 -7.14 -0.16 5.14
C TYR A 14 -5.98 0.70 5.66
N VAL A 15 -5.66 0.57 6.94
CA VAL A 15 -4.57 1.32 7.54
C VAL A 15 -3.24 0.95 6.89
N THR A 16 -3.05 -0.33 6.61
CA THR A 16 -1.84 -0.82 5.95
C THR A 16 -1.68 -0.18 4.58
N VAL A 17 -2.74 -0.17 3.79
CA VAL A 17 -2.69 0.41 2.45
C VAL A 17 -2.43 1.92 2.54
N LYS A 18 -3.08 2.59 3.47
CA LYS A 18 -2.87 4.02 3.65
C LYS A 18 -1.42 4.33 3.98
N ARG A 19 -0.82 3.56 4.88
CA ARG A 19 0.59 3.75 5.24
C ARG A 19 1.50 3.48 4.06
N ALA A 20 1.17 2.47 3.26
CA ALA A 20 1.96 2.16 2.08
C ALA A 20 1.91 3.30 1.07
N ILE A 21 0.72 3.86 0.87
CA ILE A 21 0.56 4.98 -0.05
C ILE A 21 1.39 6.18 0.42
N GLU A 22 1.35 6.46 1.71
CA GLU A 22 2.14 7.56 2.25
C GLU A 22 3.63 7.32 2.08
N PHE A 23 4.08 6.09 2.33
CA PHE A 23 5.48 5.73 2.17
C PHE A 23 5.93 5.90 0.73
N ILE A 24 5.14 5.39 -0.20
CA ILE A 24 5.45 5.49 -1.63
C ILE A 24 5.46 6.95 -2.06
N SER A 25 4.51 7.73 -1.61
CA SER A 25 4.42 9.14 -1.99
C SER A 25 5.63 9.94 -1.50
N LYS A 26 6.20 9.55 -0.38
CA LYS A 26 7.36 10.24 0.16
C LYS A 26 8.67 9.73 -0.41
N ARG A 27 8.70 8.46 -0.81
CA ARG A 27 9.95 7.81 -1.21
C ARG A 27 9.99 7.40 -2.66
N TYR A 28 9.05 7.90 -3.48
CA TYR A 28 8.97 7.43 -4.87
C TYR A 28 10.28 7.66 -5.63
N ARG A 29 11.04 8.68 -5.28
CA ARG A 29 12.30 8.97 -5.95
C ARG A 29 13.34 7.88 -5.73
N ASP A 30 13.27 7.21 -4.59
CA ASP A 30 14.18 6.13 -4.26
C ASP A 30 13.79 4.83 -4.96
N GLN A 31 12.63 4.78 -5.60
CA GLN A 31 12.12 3.58 -6.25
C GLN A 31 12.18 2.39 -5.31
N PRO A 32 11.51 2.47 -4.14
CA PRO A 32 11.64 1.41 -3.14
C PRO A 32 11.14 0.08 -3.67
N ALA A 33 11.82 -0.98 -3.28
CA ALA A 33 11.42 -2.33 -3.65
C ALA A 33 10.15 -2.71 -2.89
N ILE A 34 9.40 -3.65 -3.47
CA ILE A 34 8.18 -4.13 -2.83
C ILE A 34 8.49 -4.66 -1.43
N GLU A 35 9.63 -5.35 -1.28
CA GLU A 35 10.05 -5.87 0.02
C GLU A 35 10.22 -4.77 1.06
N ALA A 36 10.75 -3.63 0.63
CA ALA A 36 10.95 -2.51 1.55
C ALA A 36 9.62 -1.92 1.99
N ILE A 37 8.70 -1.78 1.05
CA ILE A 37 7.37 -1.24 1.37
C ILE A 37 6.61 -2.19 2.28
N ALA A 38 6.65 -3.48 1.95
CA ALA A 38 5.98 -4.50 2.76
C ALA A 38 6.52 -4.51 4.18
N SER A 39 7.84 -4.45 4.30
CA SER A 39 8.49 -4.43 5.61
C SER A 39 8.07 -3.21 6.41
N HIS A 40 7.94 -2.07 5.76
CA HIS A 40 7.52 -0.84 6.43
C HIS A 40 6.14 -0.98 7.07
N VAL A 41 5.25 -1.73 6.42
CA VAL A 41 3.90 -1.92 6.96
C VAL A 41 3.74 -3.24 7.72
N GLY A 42 4.84 -4.00 7.87
CA GLY A 42 4.82 -5.20 8.71
C GLY A 42 4.20 -6.43 8.06
N LEU A 43 4.25 -6.52 6.73
CA LEU A 43 3.70 -7.66 6.01
C LEU A 43 4.75 -8.31 5.14
N SER A 44 4.51 -9.59 4.77
CA SER A 44 5.32 -10.22 3.75
C SER A 44 5.03 -9.58 2.40
N PRO A 45 5.97 -9.62 1.45
CA PRO A 45 5.73 -9.02 0.14
C PRO A 45 4.50 -9.58 -0.56
N SER A 46 4.30 -10.88 -0.46
CA SER A 46 3.16 -11.54 -1.09
C SER A 46 1.84 -11.07 -0.52
N HIS A 47 1.75 -11.04 0.80
CA HIS A 47 0.54 -10.61 1.49
C HIS A 47 0.29 -9.13 1.22
N PHE A 48 1.34 -8.33 1.26
CA PHE A 48 1.23 -6.89 1.02
C PHE A 48 0.67 -6.62 -0.37
N GLN A 49 1.19 -7.29 -1.40
CA GLN A 49 0.71 -7.08 -2.76
C GLN A 49 -0.76 -7.42 -2.89
N HIS A 50 -1.18 -8.52 -2.25
CA HIS A 50 -2.56 -8.94 -2.31
C HIS A 50 -3.48 -7.92 -1.64
N VAL A 51 -3.12 -7.48 -0.45
CA VAL A 51 -3.91 -6.50 0.29
C VAL A 51 -3.96 -5.17 -0.45
N PHE A 52 -2.82 -4.72 -0.95
CA PHE A 52 -2.75 -3.44 -1.63
C PHE A 52 -3.62 -3.43 -2.89
N LYS A 53 -3.49 -4.48 -3.71
CA LYS A 53 -4.27 -4.56 -4.93
C LYS A 53 -5.76 -4.62 -4.64
N ARG A 54 -6.13 -5.32 -3.58
CA ARG A 54 -7.53 -5.44 -3.21
C ARG A 54 -8.14 -4.09 -2.87
N TRP A 55 -7.42 -3.24 -2.16
CA TRP A 55 -7.93 -1.96 -1.70
C TRP A 55 -7.68 -0.82 -2.68
N ALA A 56 -6.54 -0.82 -3.34
CA ALA A 56 -6.17 0.28 -4.23
C ALA A 56 -6.58 0.04 -5.69
N GLY A 57 -6.86 -1.21 -6.04
CA GLY A 57 -7.26 -1.54 -7.40
C GLY A 57 -6.10 -1.75 -8.35
N LEU A 58 -4.86 -1.59 -7.89
CA LEU A 58 -3.69 -1.83 -8.70
C LEU A 58 -2.55 -2.31 -7.80
N THR A 59 -1.52 -2.90 -8.42
CA THR A 59 -0.40 -3.41 -7.63
C THR A 59 0.42 -2.27 -7.05
N PRO A 60 1.18 -2.52 -5.97
CA PRO A 60 2.05 -1.49 -5.42
C PRO A 60 3.06 -0.97 -6.43
N LYS A 61 3.58 -1.85 -7.28
CA LYS A 61 4.53 -1.45 -8.31
C LYS A 61 3.88 -0.51 -9.31
N ALA A 62 2.66 -0.84 -9.74
CA ALA A 62 1.93 0.02 -10.67
C ALA A 62 1.65 1.37 -10.05
N PHE A 63 1.30 1.37 -8.77
CA PHE A 63 1.05 2.62 -8.07
C PHE A 63 2.32 3.47 -7.98
N LEU A 64 3.45 2.84 -7.67
CA LEU A 64 4.73 3.54 -7.60
C LEU A 64 5.07 4.16 -8.94
N GLN A 65 4.86 3.41 -10.03
CA GLN A 65 5.12 3.93 -11.36
C GLN A 65 4.21 5.10 -11.69
N ALA A 66 2.95 5.02 -11.32
CA ALA A 66 2.00 6.10 -11.57
C ALA A 66 2.40 7.35 -10.81
N VAL A 67 2.80 7.22 -9.55
CA VAL A 67 3.25 8.34 -8.75
C VAL A 67 4.51 8.95 -9.36
N THR A 68 5.44 8.11 -9.78
CA THR A 68 6.69 8.57 -10.38
C THR A 68 6.42 9.39 -11.64
N ILE A 69 5.56 8.88 -12.50
CA ILE A 69 5.24 9.57 -13.75
C ILE A 69 4.55 10.89 -13.45
N GLU A 70 3.60 10.87 -12.54
CA GLU A 70 2.84 12.07 -12.23
C GLU A 70 3.72 13.16 -11.63
N ARG A 71 4.62 12.75 -10.73
CA ARG A 71 5.49 13.72 -10.05
C ARG A 71 6.67 14.17 -10.91
N ALA A 72 6.99 13.41 -11.96
CA ALA A 72 8.09 13.75 -12.84
C ALA A 72 7.71 14.76 -13.91
N ARG A 73 6.46 15.08 -14.03
CA ARG A 73 6.00 16.04 -15.05
C ARG A 73 6.46 17.44 -14.80
#